data_7e5254dc3b728d12046509c02d3c9810
#
_entry.id   7e5254dc3b728d12046509c02d3c9810
#
_cell.length_a   1.000
_cell.length_b   1.000
_cell.length_c   1.000
_cell.angle_alpha   90.00
_cell.angle_beta   90.00
_cell.angle_gamma   90.00
#
_symmetry.space_group_name_H-M   'P 1'
#
loop_
_entity.id
_entity.type
_entity.pdbx_description
1 polymer ?
#
loop_
_entity_poly.entity_id
_entity_poly.type
_entity_poly.pdbx_seq_one_letter_code
_entity_poly.pdbx_strand_id
1 'polypeptide(L)'
;VSRAITREHLAGVLRILHADLQTKFGIADPQILVCGLNPHAGEGGHLGREEIDVIEPVLATLRAEGLKLRGPVPADTAFIPASLTGVDAVLAMYHDQGLPVLKAHDFAHAINITLGLPFVRTSVDHGTALELAGSGRADPSSLHAAVEAALRMIKPQMNADERR
;
A
#
# COMPACT_ATOMS: atom_id res chain seq x y z
N VAL A 1 -5.22 -14.44 9.59
CA VAL A 1 -4.69 -13.76 8.40
C VAL A 1 -4.73 -14.71 7.20
N SER A 2 -4.07 -15.87 7.21
CA SER A 2 -3.96 -16.80 6.06
C SER A 2 -5.32 -17.15 5.44
N ARG A 3 -6.33 -17.48 6.25
CA ARG A 3 -7.69 -17.83 5.75
C ARG A 3 -8.39 -16.69 4.98
N ALA A 4 -7.96 -15.44 5.15
CA ALA A 4 -8.53 -14.29 4.45
C ALA A 4 -7.84 -14.03 3.10
N ILE A 5 -6.68 -14.64 2.85
CA ILE A 5 -5.94 -14.50 1.60
C ILE A 5 -6.46 -15.55 0.63
N THR A 6 -7.53 -15.19 -0.08
CA THR A 6 -8.10 -15.99 -1.17
C THR A 6 -7.71 -15.39 -2.52
N ARG A 7 -7.82 -16.18 -3.59
CA ARG A 7 -7.52 -15.71 -4.94
C ARG A 7 -8.40 -14.54 -5.36
N GLU A 8 -9.70 -14.62 -5.08
CA GLU A 8 -10.65 -13.55 -5.42
C GLU A 8 -10.34 -12.27 -4.65
N HIS A 9 -10.09 -12.40 -3.33
CA HIS A 9 -9.83 -11.23 -2.49
C HIS A 9 -8.53 -10.53 -2.90
N LEU A 10 -7.44 -11.29 -3.05
CA LEU A 10 -6.15 -10.73 -3.46
C LEU A 10 -6.21 -10.08 -4.84
N ALA A 11 -6.85 -10.73 -5.81
CA ALA A 11 -7.04 -10.16 -7.14
C ALA A 11 -7.87 -8.88 -7.11
N GLY A 12 -8.95 -8.86 -6.31
CA GLY A 12 -9.78 -7.66 -6.11
C GLY A 12 -8.99 -6.50 -5.52
N VAL A 13 -8.21 -6.73 -4.47
CA VAL A 13 -7.36 -5.71 -3.83
C VAL A 13 -6.33 -5.16 -4.82
N LEU A 14 -5.64 -6.02 -5.57
CA LEU A 14 -4.63 -5.58 -6.54
C LEU A 14 -5.23 -4.76 -7.68
N ARG A 15 -6.43 -5.12 -8.19
CA ARG A 15 -7.11 -4.33 -9.22
C ARG A 15 -7.55 -2.97 -8.69
N ILE A 16 -8.08 -2.91 -7.46
CA ILE A 16 -8.45 -1.64 -6.82
C ILE A 16 -7.21 -0.76 -6.63
N LEU A 17 -6.14 -1.32 -6.07
CA LEU A 17 -4.88 -0.60 -5.86
C LEU A 17 -4.34 -0.05 -7.19
N HIS A 18 -4.25 -0.87 -8.22
CA HIS A 18 -3.79 -0.46 -9.55
C HIS A 18 -4.66 0.66 -10.14
N ALA A 19 -5.99 0.49 -10.13
CA ALA A 19 -6.90 1.48 -10.67
C ALA A 19 -6.85 2.83 -9.93
N ASP A 20 -6.75 2.80 -8.59
CA ASP A 20 -6.66 4.01 -7.79
C ASP A 20 -5.29 4.70 -7.91
N LEU A 21 -4.19 3.94 -8.08
CA LEU A 21 -2.88 4.52 -8.41
C LEU A 21 -2.93 5.29 -9.73
N GLN A 22 -3.65 4.77 -10.73
CA GLN A 22 -3.84 5.47 -12.00
C GLN A 22 -4.74 6.70 -11.85
N THR A 23 -5.92 6.54 -11.26
CA THR A 23 -6.96 7.56 -11.28
C THR A 23 -6.82 8.63 -10.21
N LYS A 24 -6.37 8.26 -9.01
CA LYS A 24 -6.25 9.17 -7.86
C LYS A 24 -4.83 9.69 -7.64
N PHE A 25 -3.81 8.93 -8.06
CA PHE A 25 -2.40 9.33 -7.91
C PHE A 25 -1.76 9.76 -9.24
N GLY A 26 -2.42 9.55 -10.38
CA GLY A 26 -1.92 9.97 -11.70
C GLY A 26 -0.73 9.15 -12.22
N ILE A 27 -0.53 7.93 -11.71
CA ILE A 27 0.55 7.03 -12.14
C ILE A 27 0.04 6.20 -13.30
N ALA A 28 0.45 6.53 -14.52
CA ALA A 28 -0.09 5.89 -15.73
C ALA A 28 0.15 4.38 -15.81
N ASP A 29 1.26 3.90 -15.26
CA ASP A 29 1.69 2.50 -15.36
C ASP A 29 2.28 2.01 -14.02
N PRO A 30 1.44 1.79 -12.99
CA PRO A 30 1.88 1.52 -11.64
C PRO A 30 2.71 0.24 -11.50
N GLN A 31 3.83 0.33 -10.80
CA GLN A 31 4.69 -0.80 -10.40
C GLN A 31 4.37 -1.18 -8.96
N ILE A 32 3.79 -2.35 -8.74
CA ILE A 32 3.40 -2.82 -7.40
C ILE A 32 4.32 -3.96 -6.97
N LEU A 33 4.98 -3.78 -5.82
CA LEU A 33 5.75 -4.83 -5.16
C LEU A 33 4.82 -5.57 -4.19
N VAL A 34 4.73 -6.89 -4.33
CA VAL A 34 3.83 -7.72 -3.51
C VAL A 34 4.66 -8.58 -2.56
N CYS A 35 4.46 -8.40 -1.26
CA CYS A 35 5.08 -9.24 -0.23
C CYS A 35 4.49 -10.65 -0.24
N GLY A 36 5.28 -11.65 0.15
CA GLY A 36 4.76 -12.94 0.58
C GLY A 36 4.01 -12.82 1.92
N LEU A 37 3.23 -13.81 2.26
CA LEU A 37 2.59 -13.94 3.58
C LEU A 37 3.57 -14.51 4.61
N ASN A 38 4.27 -15.58 4.19
CA ASN A 38 5.12 -16.36 5.08
C ASN A 38 6.57 -15.83 5.11
N PRO A 39 7.33 -16.12 6.17
CA PRO A 39 8.76 -15.81 6.20
C PRO A 39 9.45 -16.36 4.94
N HIS A 40 10.42 -15.60 4.41
CA HIS A 40 11.17 -15.92 3.18
C HIS A 40 10.26 -16.26 1.98
N ALA A 41 9.05 -15.64 1.93
CA ALA A 41 8.03 -15.94 0.91
C ALA A 41 7.72 -17.44 0.79
N GLY A 42 7.62 -18.14 1.94
CA GLY A 42 7.26 -19.54 2.05
C GLY A 42 8.40 -20.54 1.81
N GLU A 43 9.58 -20.11 1.38
CA GLU A 43 10.77 -20.95 1.14
C GLU A 43 10.44 -22.24 0.36
N GLY A 44 9.81 -22.09 -0.80
CA GLY A 44 9.38 -23.23 -1.64
C GLY A 44 8.28 -24.09 -1.03
N GLY A 45 7.52 -23.55 -0.05
CA GLY A 45 6.43 -24.23 0.64
C GLY A 45 6.80 -24.88 1.98
N HIS A 46 8.06 -24.74 2.41
CA HIS A 46 8.50 -25.24 3.73
C HIS A 46 7.96 -24.44 4.90
N LEU A 47 7.75 -23.12 4.73
CA LEU A 47 7.25 -22.21 5.76
C LEU A 47 5.79 -21.79 5.55
N GLY A 48 5.10 -22.41 4.63
CA GLY A 48 3.72 -22.14 4.23
C GLY A 48 3.56 -22.26 2.73
N ARG A 49 2.33 -22.47 2.26
CA ARG A 49 2.06 -22.74 0.85
C ARG A 49 1.20 -21.63 0.20
N GLU A 50 0.86 -20.60 0.93
CA GLU A 50 -0.02 -19.53 0.44
C GLU A 50 0.59 -18.80 -0.77
N GLU A 51 1.91 -18.68 -0.83
CA GLU A 51 2.61 -18.14 -2.00
C GLU A 51 2.35 -19.01 -3.23
N ILE A 52 2.55 -20.32 -3.14
CA ILE A 52 2.40 -21.28 -4.25
C ILE A 52 0.93 -21.46 -4.62
N ASP A 53 0.06 -21.62 -3.63
CA ASP A 53 -1.33 -22.04 -3.85
C ASP A 53 -2.26 -20.84 -4.19
N VAL A 54 -1.89 -19.61 -3.77
CA VAL A 54 -2.73 -18.42 -3.93
C VAL A 54 -2.00 -17.28 -4.60
N ILE A 55 -0.88 -16.77 -3.99
CA ILE A 55 -0.30 -15.49 -4.39
C ILE A 55 0.29 -15.57 -5.80
N GLU A 56 1.19 -16.50 -6.07
CA GLU A 56 1.84 -16.65 -7.38
C GLU A 56 0.83 -16.84 -8.52
N PRO A 57 -0.19 -17.73 -8.41
CA PRO A 57 -1.21 -17.87 -9.45
C PRO A 57 -1.99 -16.58 -9.72
N VAL A 58 -2.33 -15.81 -8.68
CA VAL A 58 -3.01 -14.52 -8.85
C VAL A 58 -2.11 -13.51 -9.55
N LEU A 59 -0.85 -13.39 -9.12
CA LEU A 59 0.09 -12.48 -9.77
C LEU A 59 0.34 -12.85 -11.23
N ALA A 60 0.43 -14.15 -11.55
CA ALA A 60 0.59 -14.60 -12.93
C ALA A 60 -0.61 -14.21 -13.80
N THR A 61 -1.83 -14.38 -13.29
CA THR A 61 -3.06 -13.99 -13.98
C THR A 61 -3.09 -12.48 -14.22
N LEU A 62 -2.84 -11.67 -13.20
CA LEU A 62 -2.92 -10.21 -13.32
C LEU A 62 -1.80 -9.62 -14.18
N ARG A 63 -0.61 -10.24 -14.19
CA ARG A 63 0.47 -9.88 -15.14
C ARG A 63 0.05 -10.14 -16.58
N ALA A 64 -0.65 -11.24 -16.85
CA ALA A 64 -1.20 -11.52 -18.18
C ALA A 64 -2.30 -10.52 -18.59
N GLU A 65 -3.01 -9.92 -17.61
CA GLU A 65 -3.93 -8.80 -17.81
C GLU A 65 -3.22 -7.45 -18.02
N GLY A 66 -1.89 -7.38 -17.86
CA GLY A 66 -1.09 -6.18 -18.10
C GLY A 66 -0.64 -5.43 -16.84
N LEU A 67 -0.97 -5.88 -15.63
CA LEU A 67 -0.52 -5.24 -14.40
C LEU A 67 0.99 -5.51 -14.18
N LYS A 68 1.73 -4.48 -13.78
CA LYS A 68 3.15 -4.60 -13.46
C LYS A 68 3.34 -4.94 -11.98
N LEU A 69 3.45 -6.23 -11.70
CA LEU A 69 3.56 -6.78 -10.37
C LEU A 69 4.92 -7.47 -10.17
N ARG A 70 5.64 -7.12 -9.12
CA ARG A 70 6.86 -7.81 -8.68
C ARG A 70 6.54 -8.63 -7.42
N GLY A 71 7.04 -9.84 -7.32
CA GLY A 71 6.81 -10.68 -6.14
C GLY A 71 6.19 -12.05 -6.49
N PRO A 72 5.80 -12.85 -5.47
CA PRO A 72 5.93 -12.50 -4.06
C PRO A 72 7.39 -12.39 -3.62
N VAL A 73 7.71 -11.39 -2.80
CA VAL A 73 9.04 -11.19 -2.23
C VAL A 73 9.02 -11.37 -0.70
N PRO A 74 10.13 -11.78 -0.08
CA PRO A 74 10.25 -11.79 1.37
C PRO A 74 10.02 -10.39 1.95
N ALA A 75 9.19 -10.28 2.99
CA ALA A 75 8.81 -8.97 3.55
C ALA A 75 9.98 -8.27 4.26
N ASP A 76 10.91 -9.01 4.81
CA ASP A 76 12.13 -8.49 5.48
C ASP A 76 13.06 -7.75 4.52
N THR A 77 13.00 -8.04 3.23
CA THR A 77 13.81 -7.38 2.18
C THR A 77 12.98 -6.51 1.23
N ALA A 78 11.66 -6.50 1.37
CA ALA A 78 10.77 -5.73 0.50
C ALA A 78 11.00 -4.21 0.60
N PHE A 79 11.38 -3.73 1.78
CA PHE A 79 11.43 -2.29 2.08
C PHE A 79 12.84 -1.69 2.04
N ILE A 80 13.86 -2.45 1.64
CA ILE A 80 15.20 -1.87 1.45
C ILE A 80 15.22 -0.98 0.19
N PRO A 81 16.04 0.09 0.16
CA PRO A 81 16.07 1.05 -0.97
C PRO A 81 16.22 0.40 -2.34
N ALA A 82 17.03 -0.65 -2.46
CA ALA A 82 17.23 -1.37 -3.72
C ALA A 82 15.95 -2.07 -4.21
N SER A 83 15.13 -2.62 -3.30
CA SER A 83 13.86 -3.27 -3.64
C SER A 83 12.79 -2.27 -4.05
N LEU A 84 12.82 -1.06 -3.48
CA LEU A 84 11.87 0.00 -3.74
C LEU A 84 12.16 0.80 -5.02
N THR A 85 13.31 0.60 -5.66
CA THR A 85 13.65 1.31 -6.89
C THR A 85 12.63 1.00 -7.99
N GLY A 86 11.96 2.05 -8.50
CA GLY A 86 10.93 1.98 -9.52
C GLY A 86 9.62 1.31 -9.05
N VAL A 87 9.37 1.30 -7.75
CA VAL A 87 8.13 0.79 -7.14
C VAL A 87 7.26 1.96 -6.70
N ASP A 88 5.99 1.95 -7.09
CA ASP A 88 5.00 2.98 -6.73
C ASP A 88 4.20 2.59 -5.49
N ALA A 89 4.02 1.30 -5.23
CA ALA A 89 3.34 0.81 -4.04
C ALA A 89 3.86 -0.57 -3.61
N VAL A 90 3.83 -0.82 -2.30
CA VAL A 90 4.10 -2.14 -1.72
C VAL A 90 2.80 -2.70 -1.14
N LEU A 91 2.40 -3.90 -1.58
CA LEU A 91 1.28 -4.62 -1.00
C LEU A 91 1.79 -5.53 0.11
N ALA A 92 1.49 -5.18 1.35
CA ALA A 92 1.67 -6.03 2.51
C ALA A 92 0.44 -6.92 2.74
N MET A 93 0.65 -8.15 3.21
CA MET A 93 -0.44 -9.13 3.40
C MET A 93 -1.20 -8.93 4.71
N TYR A 94 -0.64 -8.21 5.66
CA TYR A 94 -1.27 -7.89 6.94
C TYR A 94 -0.66 -6.64 7.56
N HIS A 95 -1.37 -6.07 8.53
CA HIS A 95 -1.05 -4.81 9.18
C HIS A 95 0.41 -4.70 9.64
N ASP A 96 0.87 -5.61 10.49
CA ASP A 96 2.21 -5.51 11.09
C ASP A 96 3.35 -5.87 10.12
N GLN A 97 3.04 -6.29 8.89
CA GLN A 97 4.05 -6.51 7.85
C GLN A 97 4.54 -5.18 7.24
N GLY A 98 3.68 -4.17 7.16
CA GLY A 98 4.00 -2.87 6.54
C GLY A 98 4.06 -1.70 7.50
N LEU A 99 3.15 -1.62 8.46
CA LEU A 99 2.99 -0.45 9.33
C LEU A 99 4.22 -0.13 10.20
N PRO A 100 4.94 -1.11 10.80
CA PRO A 100 6.15 -0.82 11.57
C PRO A 100 7.22 -0.12 10.72
N VAL A 101 7.38 -0.54 9.46
CA VAL A 101 8.35 0.07 8.53
C VAL A 101 7.94 1.50 8.20
N LEU A 102 6.67 1.72 7.85
CA LEU A 102 6.14 3.05 7.57
C LEU A 102 6.36 3.99 8.76
N LYS A 103 5.99 3.57 9.96
CA LYS A 103 6.11 4.37 11.18
C LYS A 103 7.56 4.61 11.62
N ALA A 104 8.45 3.68 11.34
CA ALA A 104 9.88 3.88 11.57
C ALA A 104 10.50 4.88 10.60
N HIS A 105 9.94 4.98 9.38
CA HIS A 105 10.43 5.89 8.34
C HIS A 105 9.93 7.33 8.57
N ASP A 106 8.62 7.52 8.76
CA ASP A 106 8.01 8.84 8.97
C ASP A 106 6.70 8.74 9.77
N PHE A 107 6.81 8.81 11.08
CA PHE A 107 5.63 8.74 11.95
C PHE A 107 4.74 9.98 11.85
N ALA A 108 5.34 11.16 11.69
CA ALA A 108 4.63 12.43 11.77
C ALA A 108 3.75 12.71 10.54
N HIS A 109 4.17 12.23 9.35
CA HIS A 109 3.48 12.48 8.09
C HIS A 109 2.76 11.25 7.54
N ALA A 110 2.80 10.12 8.26
CA ALA A 110 2.02 8.94 7.89
C ALA A 110 0.52 9.26 7.93
N ILE A 111 -0.18 8.88 6.87
CA ILE A 111 -1.63 9.06 6.73
C ILE A 111 -2.29 7.77 6.30
N ASN A 112 -3.58 7.65 6.57
CA ASN A 112 -4.41 6.55 6.10
C ASN A 112 -5.25 7.01 4.90
N ILE A 113 -5.24 6.24 3.81
CA ILE A 113 -6.03 6.46 2.62
C ILE A 113 -6.85 5.20 2.33
N THR A 114 -8.18 5.33 2.21
CA THR A 114 -9.04 4.21 1.82
C THR A 114 -9.22 4.20 0.32
N LEU A 115 -8.77 3.13 -0.33
CA LEU A 115 -8.92 2.92 -1.78
C LEU A 115 -10.22 2.16 -2.10
N GLY A 116 -10.62 2.18 -3.37
CA GLY A 116 -11.83 1.51 -3.86
C GLY A 116 -13.14 2.21 -3.54
N LEU A 117 -13.12 3.41 -2.95
CA LEU A 117 -14.31 4.22 -2.72
C LEU A 117 -14.57 5.16 -3.91
N PRO A 118 -15.85 5.52 -4.19
CA PRO A 118 -16.18 6.48 -5.24
C PRO A 118 -15.85 7.93 -4.88
N PHE A 119 -15.26 8.16 -3.72
CA PHE A 119 -14.79 9.46 -3.21
C PHE A 119 -13.43 9.28 -2.53
N VAL A 120 -12.69 10.38 -2.39
CA VAL A 120 -11.41 10.41 -1.67
C VAL A 120 -11.68 10.38 -0.16
N ARG A 121 -11.06 9.44 0.55
CA ARG A 121 -11.09 9.34 2.00
C ARG A 121 -9.67 9.23 2.54
N THR A 122 -9.25 10.26 3.25
CA THR A 122 -7.98 10.31 3.97
C THR A 122 -8.22 10.49 5.47
N SER A 123 -7.33 10.05 6.30
CA SER A 123 -7.35 10.29 7.74
C SER A 123 -5.94 10.25 8.33
N VAL A 124 -5.81 10.73 9.55
CA VAL A 124 -4.60 10.56 10.36
C VAL A 124 -4.34 9.07 10.63
N ASP A 125 -3.09 8.70 10.82
CA ASP A 125 -2.67 7.31 11.15
C ASP A 125 -2.26 7.16 12.63
N HIS A 126 -2.91 7.90 13.52
CA HIS A 126 -2.69 7.80 14.97
C HIS A 126 -4.02 7.66 15.74
N GLY A 127 -3.93 7.21 17.00
CA GLY A 127 -5.07 7.09 17.90
C GLY A 127 -5.62 8.44 18.37
N THR A 128 -6.69 8.38 19.14
CA THR A 128 -7.44 9.56 19.62
C THR A 128 -6.67 10.43 20.62
N ALA A 129 -5.63 9.90 21.28
CA ALA A 129 -4.78 10.63 22.24
C ALA A 129 -5.62 11.48 23.25
N LEU A 130 -6.60 10.84 23.90
CA LEU A 130 -7.57 11.49 24.78
C LEU A 130 -6.90 12.30 25.90
N GLU A 131 -5.71 11.91 26.33
CA GLU A 131 -4.90 12.62 27.32
C GLU A 131 -4.43 14.02 26.87
N LEU A 132 -4.46 14.29 25.57
CA LEU A 132 -4.12 15.59 25.01
C LEU A 132 -5.33 16.49 24.83
N ALA A 133 -6.55 15.97 25.00
CA ALA A 133 -7.78 16.74 24.78
C ALA A 133 -7.82 17.98 25.68
N GLY A 134 -8.09 19.15 25.11
CA GLY A 134 -8.15 20.43 25.84
C GLY A 134 -6.80 20.99 26.30
N SER A 135 -5.68 20.28 26.09
CA SER A 135 -4.35 20.70 26.54
C SER A 135 -3.68 21.75 25.64
N GLY A 136 -4.13 21.91 24.39
CA GLY A 136 -3.47 22.71 23.36
C GLY A 136 -2.14 22.15 22.85
N ARG A 137 -1.75 20.92 23.25
CA ARG A 137 -0.46 20.32 22.91
C ARG A 137 -0.54 19.30 21.77
N ALA A 138 -1.73 19.08 21.20
CA ALA A 138 -1.90 18.15 20.09
C ALA A 138 -1.13 18.66 18.85
N ASP A 139 -0.38 17.76 18.21
CA ASP A 139 0.32 18.06 16.96
C ASP A 139 -0.64 17.82 15.76
N PRO A 140 -0.97 18.86 14.95
CA PRO A 140 -1.87 18.74 13.82
C PRO A 140 -1.19 18.28 12.52
N SER A 141 0.09 17.97 12.50
CA SER A 141 0.88 17.71 11.29
C SER A 141 0.30 16.59 10.44
N SER A 142 -0.10 15.47 11.05
CA SER A 142 -0.70 14.33 10.34
C SER A 142 -2.07 14.70 9.74
N LEU A 143 -2.86 15.55 10.40
CA LEU A 143 -4.13 16.05 9.84
C LEU A 143 -3.89 16.96 8.62
N HIS A 144 -2.92 17.85 8.70
CA HIS A 144 -2.53 18.70 7.57
C HIS A 144 -2.08 17.85 6.39
N ALA A 145 -1.21 16.85 6.63
CA ALA A 145 -0.77 15.91 5.59
C ALA A 145 -1.94 15.15 4.94
N ALA A 146 -2.92 14.71 5.75
CA ALA A 146 -4.11 14.02 5.24
C ALA A 146 -4.98 14.92 4.37
N VAL A 147 -5.19 16.19 4.76
CA VAL A 147 -5.93 17.19 3.96
C VAL A 147 -5.21 17.50 2.66
N GLU A 148 -3.90 17.74 2.70
CA GLU A 148 -3.09 18.00 1.49
C GLU A 148 -3.10 16.80 0.52
N ALA A 149 -3.02 15.58 1.03
CA ALA A 149 -3.13 14.38 0.21
C ALA A 149 -4.50 14.29 -0.47
N ALA A 150 -5.59 14.56 0.26
CA ALA A 150 -6.93 14.59 -0.32
C ALA A 150 -7.05 15.62 -1.44
N LEU A 151 -6.53 16.83 -1.25
CA LEU A 151 -6.54 17.88 -2.28
C LEU A 151 -5.75 17.46 -3.54
N ARG A 152 -4.59 16.82 -3.37
CA ARG A 152 -3.81 16.28 -4.49
C ARG A 152 -4.55 15.18 -5.25
N MET A 153 -5.24 14.30 -4.55
CA MET A 153 -6.00 13.19 -5.16
C MET A 153 -7.27 13.64 -5.90
N ILE A 154 -7.89 14.74 -5.49
CA ILE A 154 -9.07 15.30 -6.17
C ILE A 154 -8.66 15.97 -7.50
N LYS A 155 -7.42 16.46 -7.63
CA LYS A 155 -6.90 17.15 -8.82
C LYS A 155 -5.67 16.46 -9.43
N PRO A 156 -5.69 15.15 -9.72
CA PRO A 156 -4.50 14.46 -10.19
C PRO A 156 -4.01 14.95 -11.56
N GLN A 157 -4.88 15.51 -12.39
CA GLN A 157 -4.57 15.95 -13.76
C GLN A 157 -3.97 17.36 -13.83
N MET A 158 -4.09 18.19 -12.79
CA MET A 158 -3.50 19.54 -12.84
C MET A 158 -1.98 19.53 -12.71
N ASN A 159 -1.38 18.46 -12.16
CA ASN A 159 0.06 18.38 -11.90
C ASN A 159 0.86 17.67 -13.02
N ALA A 160 0.20 17.11 -14.02
CA ALA A 160 0.87 16.44 -15.14
C ALA A 160 1.51 17.45 -16.11
N ASP A 161 0.95 18.65 -16.24
CA ASP A 161 1.47 19.72 -17.13
C ASP A 161 2.63 20.52 -16.50
N GLU A 162 2.79 20.51 -15.18
CA GLU A 162 3.88 21.23 -14.51
C GLU A 162 5.22 20.44 -14.41
N ARG A 163 5.26 19.20 -14.89
CA ARG A 163 6.45 18.33 -14.86
C ARG A 163 7.10 18.10 -16.23
N ARG A 164 6.83 18.99 -17.19
CA ARG A 164 7.52 18.99 -18.51
C ARG A 164 8.54 20.10 -18.61
#